data_eeb3b239bf5898ff7c6e1c82c56dfeab
#
_entry.id   eeb3b239bf5898ff7c6e1c82c56dfeab
#
_cell.length_a   1.000
_cell.length_b   1.000
_cell.length_c   1.000
_cell.angle_alpha   90.00
_cell.angle_beta   90.00
_cell.angle_gamma   90.00
#
_symmetry.space_group_name_H-M   'P 1'
#
loop_
_entity.id
_entity.type
_entity.pdbx_description
1 polymer ?
#
loop_
_entity_poly.entity_id
_entity_poly.type
_entity_poly.pdbx_seq_one_letter_code
_entity_poly.pdbx_strand_id
1 'polypeptide(L)'
;MGRVTERRRVTRIRGGAVSTRPDTLVAEEPLEIRLNGKPLAITMRTPGDDFALAAGFLVSEGVLASAADVRSIVYCAGAKEDGTNTYNVVDVKLAPGVAVPDITLERNVYTTSSCGLCGKASLDAVRTTARFPIADTPPVRVSPALLSALPDRLRAAQKVFDTTGGLHAAALFTEDGELLDVREDVGRHNAVDKLVGRALREDLLPLDRAVLLVSGRASFELAQKAVMAGIPVLAAVSAPSSLAVDLAAEAGLTLVGFLRGPDMNVYTGADRVMV
;
A
#
# COMPACT_ATOMS: atom_id res chain seq x y z
N MET A 1 18.01 7.58 -9.55
CA MET A 1 16.67 7.64 -8.94
C MET A 1 15.78 8.47 -9.85
N GLY A 2 14.62 7.96 -10.27
CA GLY A 2 13.66 8.66 -11.13
C GLY A 2 13.14 9.95 -10.48
N ARG A 3 12.62 10.86 -11.30
CA ARG A 3 11.99 12.08 -10.79
C ARG A 3 10.56 11.77 -10.37
N VAL A 4 10.13 12.26 -9.21
CA VAL A 4 8.75 12.10 -8.71
C VAL A 4 7.73 12.89 -9.54
N THR A 5 8.15 13.98 -10.14
CA THR A 5 7.30 14.87 -10.96
C THR A 5 7.97 15.27 -12.26
N GLU A 6 7.15 15.53 -13.28
CA GLU A 6 7.57 16.04 -14.59
C GLU A 6 6.81 17.31 -14.97
N ARG A 7 7.48 18.23 -15.70
CA ARG A 7 6.82 19.40 -16.27
C ARG A 7 6.41 19.14 -17.71
N ARG A 8 5.15 19.42 -18.03
CA ARG A 8 4.59 19.35 -19.39
C ARG A 8 3.88 20.64 -19.74
N ARG A 9 3.95 21.05 -21.00
CA ARG A 9 3.12 22.15 -21.50
C ARG A 9 1.70 21.67 -21.74
N VAL A 10 0.73 22.38 -21.17
CA VAL A 10 -0.69 22.07 -21.31
C VAL A 10 -1.45 23.26 -21.85
N THR A 11 -2.48 23.00 -22.63
CA THR A 11 -3.47 24.01 -23.00
C THR A 11 -4.55 24.04 -21.92
N ARG A 12 -4.70 25.18 -21.28
CA ARG A 12 -5.68 25.40 -20.22
C ARG A 12 -6.83 26.24 -20.73
N ILE A 13 -8.05 25.75 -20.47
CA ILE A 13 -9.31 26.47 -20.78
C ILE A 13 -9.97 26.82 -19.44
N ARG A 14 -10.19 28.10 -19.18
CA ARG A 14 -10.92 28.62 -18.00
C ARG A 14 -11.90 29.68 -18.44
N GLY A 15 -13.20 29.48 -18.17
CA GLY A 15 -14.24 30.46 -18.54
C GLY A 15 -14.22 30.83 -20.02
N GLY A 16 -13.90 29.89 -20.94
CA GLY A 16 -13.76 30.12 -22.37
C GLY A 16 -12.40 30.70 -22.82
N ALA A 17 -11.59 31.21 -21.92
CA ALA A 17 -10.24 31.73 -22.25
C ALA A 17 -9.24 30.56 -22.37
N VAL A 18 -8.46 30.56 -23.46
CA VAL A 18 -7.45 29.55 -23.78
C VAL A 18 -6.05 30.12 -23.51
N SER A 19 -5.25 29.36 -22.79
CA SER A 19 -3.83 29.72 -22.50
C SER A 19 -2.94 28.50 -22.52
N THR A 20 -1.66 28.66 -22.85
CA THR A 20 -0.66 27.60 -22.76
C THR A 20 0.30 27.90 -21.62
N ARG A 21 0.48 26.93 -20.71
CA ARG A 21 1.36 27.07 -19.57
C ARG A 21 2.03 25.75 -19.19
N PRO A 22 3.15 25.77 -18.46
CA PRO A 22 3.68 24.56 -17.86
C PRO A 22 2.75 24.08 -16.74
N ASP A 23 2.59 22.75 -16.64
CA ASP A 23 1.94 22.06 -15.53
C ASP A 23 2.87 21.01 -14.93
N THR A 24 2.68 20.68 -13.67
CA THR A 24 3.47 19.67 -12.97
C THR A 24 2.64 18.40 -12.83
N LEU A 25 3.09 17.34 -13.48
CA LEU A 25 2.45 16.03 -13.45
C LEU A 25 3.23 15.10 -12.54
N VAL A 26 2.55 14.13 -11.93
CA VAL A 26 3.22 13.02 -11.24
C VAL A 26 3.92 12.15 -12.28
N ALA A 27 5.12 11.69 -11.96
CA ALA A 27 5.82 10.72 -12.78
C ALA A 27 5.29 9.31 -12.51
N GLU A 28 5.10 8.55 -13.58
CA GLU A 28 4.67 7.16 -13.53
C GLU A 28 5.63 6.32 -14.39
N GLU A 29 6.28 5.35 -13.75
CA GLU A 29 7.27 4.49 -14.40
C GLU A 29 7.06 3.04 -13.96
N PRO A 30 7.37 2.04 -14.83
CA PRO A 30 7.33 0.64 -14.45
C PRO A 30 8.42 0.35 -13.40
N LEU A 31 8.13 -0.59 -12.50
CA LEU A 31 9.08 -1.22 -11.60
C LEU A 31 8.93 -2.74 -11.69
N GLU A 32 9.97 -3.43 -12.11
CA GLU A 32 10.07 -4.88 -12.04
C GLU A 32 10.63 -5.28 -10.67
N ILE A 33 9.88 -6.10 -9.95
CA ILE A 33 10.28 -6.70 -8.68
C ILE A 33 10.78 -8.11 -8.97
N ARG A 34 12.00 -8.39 -8.56
CA ARG A 34 12.62 -9.73 -8.63
C ARG A 34 12.78 -10.31 -7.24
N LEU A 35 12.71 -11.62 -7.18
CA LEU A 35 12.97 -12.42 -5.99
C LEU A 35 14.08 -13.41 -6.29
N ASN A 36 15.24 -13.28 -5.59
CA ASN A 36 16.43 -14.11 -5.82
C ASN A 36 16.87 -14.15 -7.30
N GLY A 37 16.77 -13.01 -7.99
CA GLY A 37 17.14 -12.84 -9.39
C GLY A 37 16.07 -13.25 -10.42
N LYS A 38 14.94 -13.84 -9.99
CA LYS A 38 13.82 -14.24 -10.87
C LYS A 38 12.77 -13.14 -10.91
N PRO A 39 12.26 -12.74 -12.09
CA PRO A 39 11.14 -11.82 -12.22
C PRO A 39 9.91 -12.35 -11.48
N LEU A 40 9.24 -11.49 -10.70
CA LEU A 40 8.08 -11.83 -9.91
C LEU A 40 6.85 -10.99 -10.28
N ALA A 41 7.01 -9.67 -10.39
CA ALA A 41 5.92 -8.76 -10.71
C ALA A 41 6.45 -7.50 -11.41
N ILE A 42 5.56 -6.86 -12.20
CA ILE A 42 5.78 -5.51 -12.72
C ILE A 42 4.62 -4.65 -12.24
N THR A 43 4.93 -3.50 -11.65
CA THR A 43 3.94 -2.51 -11.23
C THR A 43 4.27 -1.13 -11.79
N MET A 44 3.23 -0.33 -12.11
CA MET A 44 3.40 1.10 -12.41
C MET A 44 3.42 1.85 -11.10
N ARG A 45 4.47 2.67 -10.88
CA ARG A 45 4.64 3.38 -9.60
C ARG A 45 5.13 4.81 -9.79
N THR A 46 4.93 5.65 -8.80
CA THR A 46 5.68 6.90 -8.67
C THR A 46 7.09 6.60 -8.16
N PRO A 47 8.16 7.02 -8.86
CA PRO A 47 9.53 6.77 -8.45
C PRO A 47 9.83 7.23 -7.02
N GLY A 48 10.65 6.45 -6.32
CA GLY A 48 11.02 6.68 -4.92
C GLY A 48 10.43 5.63 -3.99
N ASP A 49 11.15 5.35 -2.91
CA ASP A 49 10.83 4.31 -1.93
C ASP A 49 10.68 2.89 -2.55
N ASP A 50 11.34 2.63 -3.68
CA ASP A 50 11.19 1.40 -4.46
C ASP A 50 11.60 0.15 -3.66
N PHE A 51 12.56 0.28 -2.75
CA PHE A 51 12.97 -0.82 -1.86
C PHE A 51 11.88 -1.13 -0.82
N ALA A 52 11.22 -0.10 -0.30
CA ALA A 52 10.07 -0.27 0.57
C ALA A 52 8.89 -0.86 -0.21
N LEU A 53 8.62 -0.36 -1.42
CA LEU A 53 7.58 -0.93 -2.28
C LEU A 53 7.78 -2.43 -2.53
N ALA A 54 8.99 -2.85 -2.91
CA ALA A 54 9.31 -4.26 -3.16
C ALA A 54 9.19 -5.12 -1.89
N ALA A 55 9.68 -4.62 -0.75
CA ALA A 55 9.59 -5.31 0.53
C ALA A 55 8.13 -5.47 0.99
N GLY A 56 7.32 -4.41 0.92
CA GLY A 56 5.91 -4.45 1.32
C GLY A 56 5.06 -5.33 0.41
N PHE A 57 5.34 -5.32 -0.90
CA PHE A 57 4.73 -6.27 -1.82
C PHE A 57 5.00 -7.71 -1.37
N LEU A 58 6.24 -8.05 -1.00
CA LEU A 58 6.59 -9.40 -0.55
C LEU A 58 6.01 -9.76 0.83
N VAL A 59 5.79 -8.79 1.73
CA VAL A 59 5.00 -9.01 2.96
C VAL A 59 3.56 -9.35 2.60
N SER A 60 2.96 -8.61 1.70
CA SER A 60 1.57 -8.81 1.24
C SER A 60 1.37 -10.16 0.56
N GLU A 61 2.40 -10.70 -0.09
CA GLU A 61 2.41 -12.05 -0.70
C GLU A 61 2.83 -13.17 0.30
N GLY A 62 3.08 -12.84 1.58
CA GLY A 62 3.42 -13.81 2.62
C GLY A 62 4.85 -14.36 2.55
N VAL A 63 5.73 -13.74 1.77
CA VAL A 63 7.13 -14.12 1.62
C VAL A 63 7.98 -13.63 2.79
N LEU A 64 7.78 -12.35 3.18
CA LEU A 64 8.53 -11.70 4.25
C LEU A 64 7.66 -11.47 5.48
N ALA A 65 8.24 -11.64 6.66
CA ALA A 65 7.61 -11.33 7.95
C ALA A 65 8.51 -10.48 8.86
N SER A 66 9.83 -10.48 8.63
CA SER A 66 10.78 -9.71 9.44
C SER A 66 11.90 -9.13 8.56
N ALA A 67 12.61 -8.12 9.07
CA ALA A 67 13.80 -7.59 8.42
C ALA A 67 14.90 -8.67 8.24
N ALA A 68 14.96 -9.64 9.14
CA ALA A 68 15.90 -10.75 9.09
C ALA A 68 15.67 -11.70 7.89
N ASP A 69 14.47 -11.72 7.32
CA ASP A 69 14.17 -12.52 6.11
C ASP A 69 14.87 -11.97 4.86
N VAL A 70 15.35 -10.73 4.92
CA VAL A 70 15.94 -10.02 3.79
C VAL A 70 17.47 -10.02 3.92
N ARG A 71 18.16 -10.65 2.96
CA ARG A 71 19.62 -10.54 2.84
C ARG A 71 20.05 -9.23 2.24
N SER A 72 19.40 -8.80 1.15
CA SER A 72 19.67 -7.51 0.49
C SER A 72 18.53 -7.11 -0.44
N ILE A 73 18.39 -5.81 -0.66
CA ILE A 73 17.54 -5.22 -1.71
C ILE A 73 18.43 -4.31 -2.54
N VAL A 74 18.49 -4.54 -3.86
CA VAL A 74 19.38 -3.82 -4.75
C VAL A 74 18.68 -3.44 -6.06
N TYR A 75 19.07 -2.32 -6.65
CA TYR A 75 18.72 -2.06 -8.04
C TYR A 75 19.58 -2.92 -8.95
N CYS A 76 18.97 -3.60 -9.91
CA CYS A 76 19.69 -4.25 -10.99
C CYS A 76 20.00 -3.24 -12.08
N ALA A 77 21.13 -3.43 -12.77
CA ALA A 77 21.51 -2.61 -13.90
C ALA A 77 20.53 -2.82 -15.07
N GLY A 78 19.61 -1.87 -15.25
CA GLY A 78 18.89 -1.67 -16.50
C GLY A 78 19.59 -0.55 -17.24
N ALA A 79 20.18 -0.84 -18.40
CA ALA A 79 20.88 0.19 -19.18
C ALA A 79 19.91 0.89 -20.12
N LYS A 80 19.86 2.22 -20.09
CA LYS A 80 19.40 3.06 -21.21
C LYS A 80 20.40 2.97 -22.35
N GLU A 81 20.03 3.43 -23.54
CA GLU A 81 20.96 3.50 -24.70
C GLU A 81 22.25 4.26 -24.39
N ASP A 82 22.21 5.20 -23.45
CA ASP A 82 23.38 6.00 -22.99
C ASP A 82 24.17 5.30 -21.85
N GLY A 83 23.84 4.06 -21.50
CA GLY A 83 24.49 3.28 -20.44
C GLY A 83 24.08 3.66 -19.00
N THR A 84 23.20 4.65 -18.80
CA THR A 84 22.71 5.02 -17.47
C THR A 84 21.71 4.01 -16.93
N ASN A 85 21.73 3.77 -15.59
CA ASN A 85 20.77 2.87 -14.94
C ASN A 85 19.35 3.46 -14.98
N THR A 86 18.37 2.64 -15.37
CA THR A 86 16.96 3.04 -15.38
C THR A 86 16.35 3.08 -13.97
N TYR A 87 16.94 2.36 -13.00
CA TYR A 87 16.40 2.16 -11.65
C TYR A 87 14.97 1.58 -11.62
N ASN A 88 14.61 0.81 -12.66
CA ASN A 88 13.28 0.23 -12.82
C ASN A 88 13.25 -1.28 -12.55
N VAL A 89 14.33 -1.86 -12.01
CA VAL A 89 14.40 -3.26 -11.61
C VAL A 89 15.00 -3.35 -10.22
N VAL A 90 14.24 -3.92 -9.28
CA VAL A 90 14.67 -4.17 -7.91
C VAL A 90 14.70 -5.67 -7.67
N ASP A 91 15.82 -6.19 -7.17
CA ASP A 91 15.97 -7.59 -6.76
C ASP A 91 16.05 -7.68 -5.24
N VAL A 92 15.14 -8.45 -4.66
CA VAL A 92 15.11 -8.80 -3.23
C VAL A 92 15.74 -10.17 -3.06
N LYS A 93 16.84 -10.25 -2.34
CA LYS A 93 17.50 -11.51 -1.98
C LYS A 93 17.10 -11.90 -0.58
N LEU A 94 16.56 -13.11 -0.45
CA LEU A 94 16.16 -13.66 0.83
C LEU A 94 17.36 -14.14 1.63
N ALA A 95 17.24 -14.13 2.96
CA ALA A 95 18.16 -14.78 3.85
C ALA A 95 18.11 -16.32 3.67
N PRO A 96 19.19 -17.04 4.00
CA PRO A 96 19.18 -18.49 3.91
C PRO A 96 18.06 -19.13 4.76
N GLY A 97 17.34 -20.09 4.19
CA GLY A 97 16.27 -20.81 4.89
C GLY A 97 14.90 -20.19 4.84
N VAL A 98 14.75 -18.98 4.29
CA VAL A 98 13.41 -18.38 4.07
C VAL A 98 12.69 -19.11 2.94
N ALA A 99 11.53 -19.68 3.26
CA ALA A 99 10.71 -20.40 2.30
C ALA A 99 9.95 -19.43 1.38
N VAL A 100 9.91 -19.75 0.10
CA VAL A 100 9.06 -19.01 -0.87
C VAL A 100 7.77 -19.80 -1.07
N PRO A 101 6.59 -19.24 -0.77
CA PRO A 101 5.32 -19.93 -1.02
C PRO A 101 5.15 -20.27 -2.51
N ASP A 102 4.65 -21.46 -2.82
CA ASP A 102 4.46 -21.92 -4.20
C ASP A 102 3.54 -21.02 -5.02
N ILE A 103 2.53 -20.42 -4.38
CA ILE A 103 1.58 -19.48 -4.99
C ILE A 103 2.29 -18.26 -5.61
N THR A 104 3.43 -17.85 -5.04
CA THR A 104 4.22 -16.72 -5.52
C THR A 104 4.92 -17.05 -6.85
N LEU A 105 5.20 -18.31 -7.12
CA LEU A 105 5.93 -18.79 -8.31
C LEU A 105 5.00 -19.03 -9.52
N GLU A 106 3.71 -19.23 -9.30
CA GLU A 106 2.73 -19.52 -10.36
C GLU A 106 2.10 -18.27 -10.99
N ARG A 107 2.25 -17.10 -10.35
CA ARG A 107 1.78 -15.83 -10.92
C ARG A 107 2.68 -15.40 -12.07
N ASN A 108 2.21 -15.63 -13.28
CA ASN A 108 2.84 -15.11 -14.49
C ASN A 108 3.03 -13.60 -14.42
N VAL A 109 4.20 -13.12 -14.85
CA VAL A 109 4.83 -11.80 -14.78
C VAL A 109 3.96 -10.59 -15.20
N TYR A 110 2.72 -10.76 -15.61
CA TYR A 110 1.82 -9.73 -16.14
C TYR A 110 0.53 -9.58 -15.34
N THR A 111 0.61 -9.32 -14.03
CA THR A 111 -0.59 -8.95 -13.28
C THR A 111 -0.57 -7.46 -12.93
N THR A 112 -0.99 -6.65 -13.89
CA THR A 112 -1.59 -5.35 -13.56
C THR A 112 -2.96 -5.62 -12.96
N SER A 113 -3.13 -5.42 -11.65
CA SER A 113 -4.38 -5.61 -10.88
C SER A 113 -4.98 -7.03 -10.94
N SER A 114 -4.86 -7.74 -9.86
CA SER A 114 -5.69 -8.78 -9.23
C SER A 114 -6.96 -9.23 -9.98
N CYS A 115 -6.84 -9.93 -11.06
CA CYS A 115 -7.94 -10.69 -11.64
C CYS A 115 -7.48 -12.14 -11.86
N GLY A 116 -7.90 -13.06 -11.00
CA GLY A 116 -7.67 -14.47 -11.31
C GLY A 116 -7.88 -15.50 -10.21
N LEU A 117 -8.14 -15.10 -8.96
CA LEU A 117 -8.50 -16.06 -7.92
C LEU A 117 -10.00 -15.99 -7.64
N CYS A 118 -10.64 -17.14 -7.59
CA CYS A 118 -12.02 -17.25 -7.10
C CYS A 118 -12.08 -16.73 -5.66
N GLY A 119 -13.03 -15.85 -5.33
CA GLY A 119 -13.07 -15.11 -4.06
C GLY A 119 -12.82 -15.96 -2.82
N LYS A 120 -13.40 -17.18 -2.74
CA LYS A 120 -13.21 -18.09 -1.60
C LYS A 120 -11.78 -18.63 -1.49
N ALA A 121 -11.15 -19.00 -2.61
CA ALA A 121 -9.76 -19.46 -2.60
C ALA A 121 -8.78 -18.33 -2.21
N SER A 122 -9.12 -17.08 -2.51
CA SER A 122 -8.33 -15.91 -2.10
C SER A 122 -8.41 -15.65 -0.59
N LEU A 123 -9.59 -15.81 0.02
CA LEU A 123 -9.78 -15.66 1.47
C LEU A 123 -8.99 -16.74 2.23
N ASP A 124 -9.12 -17.99 1.82
CA ASP A 124 -8.39 -19.12 2.42
C ASP A 124 -6.88 -18.96 2.29
N ALA A 125 -6.39 -18.46 1.16
CA ALA A 125 -4.97 -18.18 0.94
C ALA A 125 -4.43 -17.12 1.91
N VAL A 126 -5.14 -16.00 2.09
CA VAL A 126 -4.73 -14.96 3.05
C VAL A 126 -4.70 -15.50 4.47
N ARG A 127 -5.73 -16.25 4.87
CA ARG A 127 -5.80 -16.83 6.21
C ARG A 127 -4.66 -17.80 6.51
N THR A 128 -4.26 -18.61 5.51
CA THR A 128 -3.19 -19.62 5.67
C THR A 128 -1.82 -19.02 5.66
N THR A 129 -1.62 -17.87 4.99
CA THR A 129 -0.32 -17.21 4.85
C THR A 129 -0.09 -16.07 5.83
N ALA A 130 -1.15 -15.54 6.47
CA ALA A 130 -1.04 -14.45 7.45
C ALA A 130 -0.21 -14.89 8.66
N ARG A 131 0.91 -14.21 8.89
CA ARG A 131 1.83 -14.51 10.00
C ARG A 131 1.54 -13.72 11.27
N PHE A 132 0.67 -12.72 11.19
CA PHE A 132 0.31 -11.82 12.27
C PHE A 132 -1.23 -11.80 12.43
N PRO A 133 -1.83 -12.84 13.04
CA PRO A 133 -3.28 -12.90 13.21
C PRO A 133 -3.78 -11.73 14.07
N ILE A 134 -4.73 -10.96 13.55
CA ILE A 134 -5.28 -9.78 14.26
C ILE A 134 -6.04 -10.20 15.53
N ALA A 135 -6.61 -11.40 15.54
CA ALA A 135 -7.33 -11.93 16.72
C ALA A 135 -6.43 -12.09 17.95
N ASP A 136 -5.12 -12.27 17.75
CA ASP A 136 -4.14 -12.48 18.81
C ASP A 136 -3.49 -11.16 19.28
N THR A 137 -3.87 -10.02 18.67
CA THR A 137 -3.28 -8.70 18.99
C THR A 137 -4.03 -8.03 20.16
N PRO A 138 -3.36 -7.11 20.91
CA PRO A 138 -4.03 -6.29 21.90
C PRO A 138 -5.22 -5.53 21.29
N PRO A 139 -6.34 -5.36 22.02
CA PRO A 139 -7.49 -4.67 21.49
C PRO A 139 -7.20 -3.19 21.28
N VAL A 140 -6.99 -2.78 20.02
CA VAL A 140 -6.95 -1.36 19.63
C VAL A 140 -8.37 -0.80 19.70
N ARG A 141 -8.51 0.37 20.30
CA ARG A 141 -9.80 1.07 20.39
C ARG A 141 -9.65 2.48 19.85
N VAL A 142 -10.53 2.86 18.94
CA VAL A 142 -10.53 4.17 18.28
C VAL A 142 -11.87 4.86 18.47
N SER A 143 -11.86 6.17 18.74
CA SER A 143 -13.11 6.92 18.83
C SER A 143 -13.56 7.38 17.42
N PRO A 144 -14.88 7.55 17.17
CA PRO A 144 -15.37 8.14 15.93
C PRO A 144 -14.79 9.54 15.68
N ALA A 145 -14.60 10.34 16.72
CA ALA A 145 -14.02 11.67 16.62
C ALA A 145 -12.56 11.62 16.12
N LEU A 146 -11.77 10.65 16.58
CA LEU A 146 -10.42 10.41 16.09
C LEU A 146 -10.44 10.02 14.63
N LEU A 147 -11.23 8.99 14.27
CA LEU A 147 -11.33 8.52 12.89
C LEU A 147 -11.72 9.65 11.93
N SER A 148 -12.70 10.49 12.31
CA SER A 148 -13.16 11.60 11.48
C SER A 148 -12.09 12.67 11.22
N ALA A 149 -11.09 12.81 12.08
CA ALA A 149 -9.98 13.74 11.90
C ALA A 149 -8.84 13.22 11.02
N LEU A 150 -8.75 11.90 10.80
CA LEU A 150 -7.63 11.29 10.06
C LEU A 150 -7.56 11.72 8.58
N PRO A 151 -8.66 11.87 7.81
CA PRO A 151 -8.59 12.32 6.42
C PRO A 151 -7.94 13.68 6.25
N ASP A 152 -8.23 14.64 7.13
CA ASP A 152 -7.63 15.97 7.08
C ASP A 152 -6.14 15.91 7.44
N ARG A 153 -5.74 15.09 8.42
CA ARG A 153 -4.34 14.85 8.76
C ARG A 153 -3.58 14.22 7.61
N LEU A 154 -4.16 13.20 6.95
CA LEU A 154 -3.59 12.60 5.75
C LEU A 154 -3.44 13.66 4.65
N ARG A 155 -4.51 14.45 4.40
CA ARG A 155 -4.50 15.47 3.34
C ARG A 155 -3.43 16.54 3.58
N ALA A 156 -3.24 16.98 4.82
CA ALA A 156 -2.18 17.92 5.19
C ALA A 156 -0.75 17.37 4.98
N ALA A 157 -0.58 16.06 5.01
CA ALA A 157 0.71 15.39 4.82
C ALA A 157 1.04 15.07 3.35
N GLN A 158 0.09 15.18 2.42
CA GLN A 158 0.24 14.85 0.99
C GLN A 158 0.96 15.95 0.19
N LYS A 159 2.28 16.03 0.31
CA LYS A 159 3.09 17.10 -0.30
C LYS A 159 3.15 17.05 -1.83
N VAL A 160 3.21 15.86 -2.41
CA VAL A 160 3.30 15.71 -3.88
C VAL A 160 1.92 15.89 -4.52
N PHE A 161 0.88 15.41 -3.87
CA PHE A 161 -0.50 15.65 -4.30
C PHE A 161 -0.84 17.13 -4.36
N ASP A 162 -0.35 17.96 -3.43
CA ASP A 162 -0.58 19.42 -3.44
C ASP A 162 -0.13 20.10 -4.72
N THR A 163 0.93 19.58 -5.34
CA THR A 163 1.50 20.15 -6.56
C THR A 163 0.97 19.52 -7.84
N THR A 164 0.50 18.26 -7.78
CA THR A 164 0.15 17.47 -8.96
C THR A 164 -1.32 17.08 -9.05
N GLY A 165 -2.00 16.92 -7.90
CA GLY A 165 -3.38 16.44 -7.81
C GLY A 165 -3.58 14.97 -8.26
N GLY A 166 -2.50 14.21 -8.57
CA GLY A 166 -2.58 12.95 -9.29
C GLY A 166 -2.17 11.70 -8.49
N LEU A 167 -2.11 11.75 -7.16
CA LEU A 167 -1.65 10.64 -6.34
C LEU A 167 -2.72 10.09 -5.39
N HIS A 168 -2.63 8.80 -5.14
CA HIS A 168 -3.20 8.19 -3.96
C HIS A 168 -2.25 8.32 -2.77
N ALA A 169 -2.80 8.24 -1.57
CA ALA A 169 -2.02 8.19 -0.34
C ALA A 169 -2.53 7.11 0.61
N ALA A 170 -1.60 6.60 1.39
CA ALA A 170 -1.86 5.80 2.56
C ALA A 170 -1.07 6.36 3.75
N ALA A 171 -1.64 6.29 4.94
CA ALA A 171 -0.98 6.72 6.17
C ALA A 171 -1.21 5.74 7.31
N LEU A 172 -0.21 5.61 8.16
CA LEU A 172 -0.29 4.91 9.44
C LEU A 172 -0.42 5.93 10.56
N PHE A 173 -1.36 5.68 11.45
CA PHE A 173 -1.57 6.46 12.66
C PHE A 173 -1.51 5.55 13.89
N THR A 174 -1.17 6.13 15.03
CA THR A 174 -1.37 5.46 16.33
C THR A 174 -2.87 5.38 16.66
N GLU A 175 -3.23 4.61 17.68
CA GLU A 175 -4.59 4.58 18.22
C GLU A 175 -5.07 5.93 18.78
N ASP A 176 -4.14 6.84 19.10
CA ASP A 176 -4.41 8.23 19.52
C ASP A 176 -4.45 9.21 18.35
N GLY A 177 -4.22 8.71 17.13
CA GLY A 177 -4.26 9.48 15.87
C GLY A 177 -3.00 10.28 15.57
N GLU A 178 -1.88 10.00 16.21
CA GLU A 178 -0.59 10.56 15.82
C GLU A 178 -0.14 9.95 14.49
N LEU A 179 0.33 10.79 13.56
CA LEU A 179 0.80 10.33 12.25
C LEU A 179 2.18 9.68 12.39
N LEU A 180 2.25 8.37 12.10
CA LEU A 180 3.50 7.61 12.12
C LEU A 180 4.25 7.69 10.79
N ASP A 181 3.53 7.52 9.68
CA ASP A 181 4.11 7.59 8.33
C ASP A 181 3.04 7.85 7.28
N VAL A 182 3.45 8.45 6.14
CA VAL A 182 2.60 8.68 4.97
C VAL A 182 3.36 8.39 3.70
N ARG A 183 2.71 7.69 2.74
CA ARG A 183 3.26 7.41 1.42
C ARG A 183 2.26 7.79 0.34
N GLU A 184 2.79 8.40 -0.71
CA GLU A 184 2.06 8.79 -1.90
C GLU A 184 2.55 7.96 -3.09
N ASP A 185 1.62 7.50 -3.92
CA ASP A 185 1.92 6.78 -5.15
C ASP A 185 0.75 6.93 -6.15
N VAL A 186 1.03 6.85 -7.46
CA VAL A 186 -0.01 6.77 -8.49
C VAL A 186 -0.90 5.54 -8.31
N GLY A 187 -0.35 4.45 -7.77
CA GLY A 187 -1.04 3.23 -7.41
C GLY A 187 -1.42 3.18 -5.91
N ARG A 188 -2.72 3.10 -5.59
CA ARG A 188 -3.17 3.00 -4.19
C ARG A 188 -2.59 1.79 -3.45
N HIS A 189 -2.37 0.66 -4.14
CA HIS A 189 -1.76 -0.55 -3.58
C HIS A 189 -0.29 -0.31 -3.24
N ASN A 190 0.43 0.36 -4.15
CA ASN A 190 1.84 0.71 -3.94
C ASN A 190 2.03 1.65 -2.74
N ALA A 191 1.11 2.60 -2.52
CA ALA A 191 1.19 3.49 -1.35
C ALA A 191 1.16 2.69 -0.04
N VAL A 192 0.32 1.66 0.05
CA VAL A 192 0.28 0.77 1.23
C VAL A 192 1.52 -0.12 1.29
N ASP A 193 1.97 -0.69 0.17
CA ASP A 193 3.20 -1.49 0.14
C ASP A 193 4.41 -0.67 0.58
N LYS A 194 4.53 0.59 0.17
CA LYS A 194 5.61 1.49 0.64
C LYS A 194 5.59 1.67 2.16
N LEU A 195 4.40 1.80 2.78
CA LEU A 195 4.27 1.87 4.25
C LEU A 195 4.70 0.57 4.93
N VAL A 196 4.11 -0.55 4.50
CA VAL A 196 4.37 -1.87 5.08
C VAL A 196 5.84 -2.27 4.91
N GLY A 197 6.41 -2.02 3.73
CA GLY A 197 7.81 -2.36 3.48
C GLY A 197 8.80 -1.47 4.23
N ARG A 198 8.44 -0.21 4.51
CA ARG A 198 9.23 0.60 5.45
C ARG A 198 9.15 0.03 6.85
N ALA A 199 7.95 -0.31 7.34
CA ALA A 199 7.76 -0.92 8.65
C ALA A 199 8.57 -2.22 8.80
N LEU A 200 8.55 -3.09 7.77
CA LEU A 200 9.41 -4.29 7.74
C LEU A 200 10.90 -3.93 7.91
N ARG A 201 11.40 -2.97 7.11
CA ARG A 201 12.83 -2.61 7.09
C ARG A 201 13.31 -1.92 8.37
N GLU A 202 12.39 -1.32 9.11
CA GLU A 202 12.63 -0.68 10.42
C GLU A 202 12.31 -1.62 11.60
N ASP A 203 11.98 -2.90 11.31
CA ASP A 203 11.64 -3.95 12.29
C ASP A 203 10.42 -3.60 13.17
N LEU A 204 9.42 -2.95 12.55
CA LEU A 204 8.19 -2.48 13.21
C LEU A 204 6.98 -3.41 13.01
N LEU A 205 7.14 -4.52 12.26
CA LEU A 205 6.05 -5.50 12.10
C LEU A 205 5.98 -6.43 13.33
N PRO A 206 4.77 -6.83 13.77
CA PRO A 206 3.45 -6.43 13.25
C PRO A 206 3.05 -5.00 13.64
N LEU A 207 2.20 -4.39 12.79
CA LEU A 207 1.62 -3.06 13.06
C LEU A 207 0.33 -3.16 13.88
N ASP A 208 0.37 -3.92 14.96
CA ASP A 208 -0.77 -4.38 15.76
C ASP A 208 -1.49 -3.28 16.57
N ARG A 209 -0.90 -2.09 16.62
CA ARG A 209 -1.50 -0.89 17.26
C ARG A 209 -1.75 0.25 16.29
N ALA A 210 -1.62 -0.01 14.99
CA ALA A 210 -1.75 1.02 13.97
C ALA A 210 -3.18 1.09 13.39
N VAL A 211 -3.55 2.29 12.95
CA VAL A 211 -4.69 2.56 12.08
C VAL A 211 -4.16 2.90 10.69
N LEU A 212 -4.52 2.10 9.69
CA LEU A 212 -4.22 2.39 8.30
C LEU A 212 -5.36 3.20 7.68
N LEU A 213 -5.06 4.40 7.17
CA LEU A 213 -6.00 5.18 6.37
C LEU A 213 -5.56 5.21 4.90
N VAL A 214 -6.50 4.96 3.99
CA VAL A 214 -6.29 5.09 2.55
C VAL A 214 -7.17 6.17 1.94
N SER A 215 -6.61 6.98 1.04
CA SER A 215 -7.32 8.09 0.37
C SER A 215 -8.36 7.62 -0.66
N GLY A 216 -8.35 6.35 -1.01
CA GLY A 216 -9.20 5.74 -2.03
C GLY A 216 -10.23 4.77 -1.46
N ARG A 217 -10.64 3.80 -2.33
CA ARG A 217 -11.51 2.69 -1.96
C ARG A 217 -10.72 1.61 -1.21
N ALA A 218 -11.36 0.94 -0.25
CA ALA A 218 -10.83 -0.29 0.34
C ALA A 218 -11.19 -1.49 -0.56
N SER A 219 -10.25 -1.94 -1.38
CA SER A 219 -10.37 -3.18 -2.15
C SER A 219 -9.94 -4.40 -1.32
N PHE A 220 -10.26 -5.60 -1.83
CA PHE A 220 -9.78 -6.85 -1.24
C PHE A 220 -8.27 -6.83 -0.98
N GLU A 221 -7.48 -6.39 -1.97
CA GLU A 221 -6.02 -6.36 -1.83
C GLU A 221 -5.54 -5.39 -0.74
N LEU A 222 -6.24 -4.26 -0.53
CA LEU A 222 -5.88 -3.34 0.55
C LEU A 222 -6.21 -3.93 1.93
N ALA A 223 -7.32 -4.65 2.05
CA ALA A 223 -7.65 -5.42 3.25
C ALA A 223 -6.61 -6.54 3.48
N GLN A 224 -6.24 -7.28 2.42
CA GLN A 224 -5.17 -8.29 2.48
C GLN A 224 -3.86 -7.70 3.00
N LYS A 225 -3.42 -6.57 2.45
CA LYS A 225 -2.17 -5.90 2.88
C LYS A 225 -2.22 -5.49 4.35
N ALA A 226 -3.37 -4.99 4.84
CA ALA A 226 -3.56 -4.67 6.24
C ALA A 226 -3.46 -5.92 7.13
N VAL A 227 -4.15 -7.00 6.76
CA VAL A 227 -4.12 -8.28 7.49
C VAL A 227 -2.71 -8.87 7.50
N MET A 228 -2.03 -8.90 6.36
CA MET A 228 -0.68 -9.46 6.24
C MET A 228 0.38 -8.67 7.04
N ALA A 229 0.13 -7.39 7.30
CA ALA A 229 0.98 -6.55 8.14
C ALA A 229 0.56 -6.54 9.63
N GLY A 230 -0.52 -7.25 10.00
CA GLY A 230 -1.05 -7.30 11.36
C GLY A 230 -1.75 -6.01 11.79
N ILE A 231 -2.25 -5.20 10.86
CA ILE A 231 -2.93 -3.94 11.14
C ILE A 231 -4.39 -4.22 11.52
N PRO A 232 -4.85 -3.81 12.72
CA PRO A 232 -6.19 -4.16 13.20
C PRO A 232 -7.31 -3.25 12.69
N VAL A 233 -6.99 -2.06 12.17
CA VAL A 233 -7.98 -1.07 11.70
C VAL A 233 -7.59 -0.53 10.33
N LEU A 234 -8.49 -0.73 9.34
CA LEU A 234 -8.39 -0.13 8.01
C LEU A 234 -9.54 0.86 7.82
N ALA A 235 -9.20 2.12 7.60
CA ALA A 235 -10.14 3.18 7.27
C ALA A 235 -9.95 3.65 5.83
N ALA A 236 -11.04 3.95 5.14
CA ALA A 236 -11.04 4.42 3.75
C ALA A 236 -11.96 5.63 3.56
N VAL A 237 -11.50 6.62 2.81
CA VAL A 237 -12.31 7.80 2.44
C VAL A 237 -13.51 7.42 1.55
N SER A 238 -13.39 6.31 0.83
CA SER A 238 -14.43 5.82 -0.09
C SER A 238 -14.94 4.43 0.29
N ALA A 239 -15.73 3.80 -0.58
CA ALA A 239 -16.39 2.53 -0.34
C ALA A 239 -15.42 1.34 -0.26
N PRO A 240 -15.70 0.32 0.57
CA PRO A 240 -15.09 -0.99 0.44
C PRO A 240 -15.76 -1.81 -0.68
N SER A 241 -15.07 -2.86 -1.15
CA SER A 241 -15.70 -3.93 -1.95
C SER A 241 -16.31 -4.99 -1.02
N SER A 242 -17.29 -5.76 -1.51
CA SER A 242 -17.89 -6.85 -0.73
C SER A 242 -16.85 -7.87 -0.27
N LEU A 243 -15.94 -8.29 -1.16
CA LEU A 243 -14.87 -9.22 -0.81
C LEU A 243 -13.88 -8.67 0.23
N ALA A 244 -13.67 -7.34 0.27
CA ALA A 244 -12.89 -6.70 1.34
C ALA A 244 -13.61 -6.79 2.70
N VAL A 245 -14.95 -6.67 2.71
CA VAL A 245 -15.76 -6.83 3.92
C VAL A 245 -15.71 -8.28 4.41
N ASP A 246 -15.84 -9.25 3.50
CA ASP A 246 -15.78 -10.68 3.83
C ASP A 246 -14.43 -11.03 4.46
N LEU A 247 -13.31 -10.62 3.81
CA LEU A 247 -11.96 -10.83 4.36
C LEU A 247 -11.79 -10.15 5.73
N ALA A 248 -12.26 -8.91 5.87
CA ALA A 248 -12.15 -8.16 7.12
C ALA A 248 -12.91 -8.86 8.27
N ALA A 249 -14.10 -9.39 7.99
CA ALA A 249 -14.89 -10.14 8.98
C ALA A 249 -14.18 -11.42 9.40
N GLU A 250 -13.64 -12.19 8.45
CA GLU A 250 -12.94 -13.46 8.73
C GLU A 250 -11.61 -13.25 9.47
N ALA A 251 -10.87 -12.19 9.14
CA ALA A 251 -9.56 -11.90 9.75
C ALA A 251 -9.66 -11.09 11.05
N GLY A 252 -10.84 -10.66 11.47
CA GLY A 252 -11.01 -9.79 12.64
C GLY A 252 -10.50 -8.35 12.42
N LEU A 253 -10.38 -7.90 11.17
CA LEU A 253 -10.01 -6.54 10.81
C LEU A 253 -11.20 -5.60 10.99
N THR A 254 -11.02 -4.48 11.68
CA THR A 254 -12.00 -3.40 11.68
C THR A 254 -11.93 -2.63 10.37
N LEU A 255 -13.04 -2.63 9.61
CA LEU A 255 -13.11 -1.96 8.31
C LEU A 255 -14.10 -0.80 8.35
N VAL A 256 -13.56 0.41 8.14
CA VAL A 256 -14.34 1.66 8.09
C VAL A 256 -14.27 2.22 6.67
N GLY A 257 -15.42 2.57 6.12
CA GLY A 257 -15.52 3.22 4.80
C GLY A 257 -16.33 4.50 4.85
N PHE A 258 -16.32 5.24 3.73
CA PHE A 258 -17.00 6.54 3.59
C PHE A 258 -16.62 7.55 4.67
N LEU A 259 -15.36 7.51 5.10
CA LEU A 259 -14.86 8.38 6.15
C LEU A 259 -14.71 9.82 5.61
N ARG A 260 -15.71 10.67 5.91
CA ARG A 260 -15.80 12.04 5.41
C ARG A 260 -16.38 12.95 6.50
N GLY A 261 -15.52 13.79 7.08
CA GLY A 261 -15.92 14.56 8.25
C GLY A 261 -16.44 13.64 9.36
N PRO A 262 -17.60 13.93 9.98
CA PRO A 262 -18.13 13.13 11.07
C PRO A 262 -18.75 11.80 10.61
N ASP A 263 -19.03 11.64 9.31
CA ASP A 263 -19.76 10.48 8.77
C ASP A 263 -18.81 9.35 8.42
N MET A 264 -19.19 8.12 8.78
CA MET A 264 -18.50 6.89 8.44
C MET A 264 -19.42 5.69 8.54
N ASN A 265 -19.07 4.62 7.82
CA ASN A 265 -19.70 3.32 7.96
C ASN A 265 -18.71 2.31 8.51
N VAL A 266 -19.02 1.67 9.62
CA VAL A 266 -18.24 0.56 10.18
C VAL A 266 -18.84 -0.74 9.64
N TYR A 267 -18.08 -1.44 8.80
CA TYR A 267 -18.54 -2.66 8.13
C TYR A 267 -18.23 -3.91 8.97
N THR A 268 -17.10 -3.91 9.69
CA THR A 268 -16.64 -5.01 10.55
C THR A 268 -15.95 -4.47 11.78
N GLY A 269 -15.89 -5.24 12.88
CA GLY A 269 -15.12 -4.91 14.08
C GLY A 269 -15.63 -3.65 14.81
N ALA A 270 -16.96 -3.44 14.88
CA ALA A 270 -17.56 -2.28 15.52
C ALA A 270 -17.24 -2.18 17.03
N ASP A 271 -16.88 -3.28 17.67
CA ASP A 271 -16.44 -3.36 19.07
C ASP A 271 -15.14 -2.59 19.35
N ARG A 272 -14.34 -2.34 18.32
CA ARG A 272 -13.14 -1.48 18.43
C ARG A 272 -13.44 0.00 18.24
N VAL A 273 -14.62 0.36 17.75
CA VAL A 273 -15.04 1.76 17.60
C VAL A 273 -15.83 2.17 18.81
N MET A 274 -15.21 2.97 19.68
CA MET A 274 -15.84 3.42 20.92
C MET A 274 -16.88 4.50 20.63
N VAL A 275 -18.16 4.17 20.71
CA VAL A 275 -19.30 5.09 20.58
C VAL A 275 -19.70 5.62 21.95
#